data_b507be0b7af00da9b0dc42f1d0d55062
#
_entry.id   b507be0b7af00da9b0dc42f1d0d55062
#
_cell.length_a   1.000
_cell.length_b   1.000
_cell.length_c   1.000
_cell.angle_alpha   90.00
_cell.angle_beta   90.00
_cell.angle_gamma   90.00
#
_symmetry.space_group_name_H-M   'P 1'
#
loop_
_entity.id
_entity.type
_entity.pdbx_description
1 polymer ?
#
loop_
_entity_poly.entity_id
_entity_poly.type
_entity_poly.pdbx_seq_one_letter_code
_entity_poly.pdbx_strand_id
1 'polypeptide(L)'
;MDKTLLTIVFASVPSIIVIGFISHIIYLMARYNREISQGIRRSRSFLVGQIIFESGVVMMAAFIGSTSFEMASHIIQNENFFGLISLAIFFAIPTLVTIVVTFIITGLTLRYVEVNSTGFTFRNKLGRTRNFSFNDVGGYHFRPFVLGKYGPPPGGHLQFVDTTGRQLFEVQIRSTSRPDQVGQYAMFWTLQGRWPQCGNHMDEQVLASYTSDAMISFFKPYSSYTPSQNSHPI
;
A
#
# COMPACT_ATOMS: atom_id res chain seq x y z
N MET A 1 18.91 0.05 -42.08
CA MET A 1 17.67 0.28 -41.30
C MET A 1 17.26 1.71 -41.54
N ASP A 2 16.01 1.96 -41.86
CA ASP A 2 15.52 3.29 -42.22
C ASP A 2 15.63 4.22 -40.99
N LYS A 3 16.35 5.37 -41.16
CA LYS A 3 16.55 6.36 -40.10
C LYS A 3 15.22 6.86 -39.53
N THR A 4 14.21 7.00 -40.39
CA THR A 4 12.87 7.41 -40.01
C THR A 4 12.21 6.40 -39.07
N LEU A 5 12.34 5.10 -39.37
CA LEU A 5 11.77 4.03 -38.54
C LEU A 5 12.39 4.02 -37.14
N LEU A 6 13.72 4.20 -37.08
CA LEU A 6 14.45 4.24 -35.82
C LEU A 6 14.00 5.41 -34.92
N THR A 7 13.82 6.59 -35.52
CA THR A 7 13.33 7.79 -34.81
C THR A 7 11.92 7.57 -34.27
N ILE A 8 11.02 6.96 -35.04
CA ILE A 8 9.66 6.65 -34.61
C ILE A 8 9.67 5.66 -33.44
N VAL A 9 10.49 4.62 -33.49
CA VAL A 9 10.60 3.63 -32.41
C VAL A 9 11.09 4.30 -31.12
N PHE A 10 12.16 5.12 -31.17
CA PHE A 10 12.68 5.79 -29.99
C PHE A 10 11.69 6.82 -29.40
N ALA A 11 10.91 7.50 -30.21
CA ALA A 11 9.88 8.43 -29.74
C ALA A 11 8.64 7.72 -29.15
N SER A 12 8.29 6.53 -29.66
CA SER A 12 7.10 5.81 -29.22
C SER A 12 7.27 5.13 -27.87
N VAL A 13 8.45 4.62 -27.53
CA VAL A 13 8.70 3.88 -26.28
C VAL A 13 8.39 4.71 -25.02
N PRO A 14 8.91 5.94 -24.83
CA PRO A 14 8.55 6.77 -23.68
C PRO A 14 7.04 7.06 -23.60
N SER A 15 6.42 7.33 -24.75
CA SER A 15 4.98 7.61 -24.80
C SER A 15 4.13 6.41 -24.36
N ILE A 16 4.50 5.20 -24.77
CA ILE A 16 3.82 3.97 -24.36
C ILE A 16 3.96 3.75 -22.85
N ILE A 17 5.15 4.00 -22.28
CA ILE A 17 5.41 3.89 -20.85
C ILE A 17 4.52 4.88 -20.08
N VAL A 18 4.48 6.15 -20.47
CA VAL A 18 3.66 7.19 -19.84
C VAL A 18 2.18 6.84 -19.90
N ILE A 19 1.67 6.40 -21.06
CA ILE A 19 0.28 5.98 -21.22
C ILE A 19 -0.04 4.78 -20.34
N GLY A 20 0.87 3.80 -20.25
CA GLY A 20 0.73 2.62 -19.40
C GLY A 20 0.61 3.00 -17.92
N PHE A 21 1.45 3.92 -17.44
CA PHE A 21 1.39 4.42 -16.06
C PHE A 21 0.11 5.19 -15.76
N ILE A 22 -0.29 6.11 -16.64
CA ILE A 22 -1.54 6.87 -16.47
C ILE A 22 -2.72 5.92 -16.41
N SER A 23 -2.79 4.94 -17.30
CA SER A 23 -3.84 3.91 -17.32
C SER A 23 -3.85 3.10 -16.02
N HIS A 24 -2.67 2.76 -15.47
CA HIS A 24 -2.55 2.06 -14.21
C HIS A 24 -3.05 2.88 -13.01
N ILE A 25 -2.69 4.17 -12.93
CA ILE A 25 -3.19 5.09 -11.90
C ILE A 25 -4.72 5.21 -11.97
N ILE A 26 -5.27 5.40 -13.17
CA ILE A 26 -6.73 5.48 -13.38
C ILE A 26 -7.40 4.17 -12.93
N TYR A 27 -6.84 3.02 -13.28
CA TYR A 27 -7.34 1.72 -12.84
C TYR A 27 -7.36 1.59 -11.31
N LEU A 28 -6.27 1.98 -10.63
CA LEU A 28 -6.19 1.94 -9.16
C LEU A 28 -7.23 2.85 -8.49
N MET A 29 -7.41 4.06 -9.03
CA MET A 29 -8.42 5.01 -8.53
C MET A 29 -9.84 4.48 -8.74
N ALA A 30 -10.14 3.96 -9.93
CA ALA A 30 -11.44 3.38 -10.24
C ALA A 30 -11.75 2.16 -9.35
N ARG A 31 -10.76 1.31 -9.13
CA ARG A 31 -10.88 0.16 -8.24
C ARG A 31 -11.13 0.60 -6.79
N TYR A 32 -10.39 1.58 -6.29
CA TYR A 32 -10.57 2.13 -4.94
C TYR A 32 -11.96 2.73 -4.76
N ASN A 33 -12.44 3.53 -5.72
CA ASN A 33 -13.78 4.10 -5.67
C ASN A 33 -14.87 3.03 -5.72
N ARG A 34 -14.68 1.96 -6.50
CA ARG A 34 -15.61 0.82 -6.55
C ARG A 34 -15.68 0.09 -5.20
N GLU A 35 -14.53 -0.16 -4.56
CA GLU A 35 -14.49 -0.78 -3.24
C GLU A 35 -15.24 0.06 -2.19
N ILE A 36 -15.06 1.39 -2.23
CA ILE A 36 -15.80 2.31 -1.34
C ILE A 36 -17.32 2.26 -1.62
N SER A 37 -17.71 2.30 -2.88
CA SER A 37 -19.15 2.26 -3.26
C SER A 37 -19.83 0.94 -2.89
N GLN A 38 -19.07 -0.15 -2.85
CA GLN A 38 -19.55 -1.46 -2.42
C GLN A 38 -19.51 -1.67 -0.89
N GLY A 39 -19.12 -0.64 -0.12
CA GLY A 39 -18.99 -0.73 1.33
C GLY A 39 -17.85 -1.62 1.81
N ILE A 40 -16.97 -2.06 0.91
CA ILE A 40 -15.83 -2.90 1.25
C ILE A 40 -14.79 -2.05 1.97
N ARG A 41 -14.55 -2.35 3.25
CA ARG A 41 -13.57 -1.65 4.09
C ARG A 41 -12.29 -2.48 4.19
N ARG A 42 -11.29 -2.12 3.39
CA ARG A 42 -9.96 -2.74 3.43
C ARG A 42 -8.96 -1.81 4.07
N SER A 43 -8.26 -2.32 5.08
CA SER A 43 -7.08 -1.65 5.61
C SER A 43 -5.94 -1.75 4.60
N ARG A 44 -5.56 -0.62 3.99
CA ARG A 44 -4.45 -0.53 3.03
C ARG A 44 -3.40 0.44 3.52
N SER A 45 -2.20 -0.04 3.64
CA SER A 45 -1.12 0.73 4.24
C SER A 45 -0.52 1.84 3.35
N PHE A 46 -0.86 1.96 2.02
CA PHE A 46 0.03 2.76 1.15
C PHE A 46 -0.59 3.47 -0.08
N LEU A 47 -1.91 3.60 -0.22
CA LEU A 47 -2.51 4.06 -1.47
C LEU A 47 -2.07 5.48 -1.92
N VAL A 48 -2.04 6.44 -1.00
CA VAL A 48 -1.70 7.84 -1.33
C VAL A 48 -0.21 7.98 -1.67
N GLY A 49 0.66 7.37 -0.89
CA GLY A 49 2.10 7.37 -1.15
C GLY A 49 2.46 6.74 -2.49
N GLN A 50 1.69 5.73 -2.91
CA GLN A 50 1.85 5.10 -4.21
C GLN A 50 1.47 6.02 -5.36
N ILE A 51 0.32 6.68 -5.30
CA ILE A 51 -0.12 7.61 -6.35
C ILE A 51 0.91 8.72 -6.54
N ILE A 52 1.43 9.30 -5.44
CA ILE A 52 2.45 10.34 -5.49
C ILE A 52 3.74 9.81 -6.12
N PHE A 53 4.18 8.61 -5.72
CA PHE A 53 5.40 8.01 -6.25
C PHE A 53 5.27 7.65 -7.74
N GLU A 54 4.16 7.03 -8.15
CA GLU A 54 3.91 6.69 -9.55
C GLU A 54 3.81 7.96 -10.42
N SER A 55 3.20 9.04 -9.91
CA SER A 55 3.20 10.32 -10.60
C SER A 55 4.61 10.89 -10.79
N GLY A 56 5.48 10.77 -9.79
CA GLY A 56 6.89 11.15 -9.89
C GLY A 56 7.65 10.32 -10.93
N VAL A 57 7.41 9.00 -10.97
CA VAL A 57 8.02 8.10 -11.95
C VAL A 57 7.55 8.43 -13.38
N VAL A 58 6.27 8.76 -13.58
CA VAL A 58 5.74 9.20 -14.88
C VAL A 58 6.42 10.49 -15.34
N MET A 59 6.54 11.48 -14.47
CA MET A 59 7.22 12.74 -14.79
C MET A 59 8.68 12.51 -15.15
N MET A 60 9.39 11.66 -14.40
CA MET A 60 10.78 11.32 -14.66
C MET A 60 10.95 10.56 -15.98
N ALA A 61 10.06 9.60 -16.28
CA ALA A 61 10.07 8.88 -17.56
C ALA A 61 9.78 9.81 -18.75
N ALA A 62 8.86 10.76 -18.61
CA ALA A 62 8.56 11.76 -19.63
C ALA A 62 9.78 12.69 -19.90
N PHE A 63 10.45 13.14 -18.84
CA PHE A 63 11.63 13.98 -18.92
C PHE A 63 12.80 13.24 -19.59
N ILE A 64 13.08 12.01 -19.17
CA ILE A 64 14.11 11.16 -19.78
C ILE A 64 13.77 10.91 -21.26
N GLY A 65 12.50 10.65 -21.58
CA GLY A 65 12.04 10.44 -22.94
C GLY A 65 12.27 11.63 -23.86
N SER A 66 11.98 12.86 -23.39
CA SER A 66 12.17 14.08 -24.18
C SER A 66 13.65 14.38 -24.45
N THR A 67 14.50 14.33 -23.43
CA THR A 67 15.95 14.58 -23.59
C THR A 67 16.61 13.55 -24.48
N SER A 68 16.15 12.34 -24.43
CA SER A 68 16.70 11.25 -25.23
C SER A 68 16.27 11.30 -26.68
N PHE A 69 15.11 11.84 -26.99
CA PHE A 69 14.69 12.08 -28.37
C PHE A 69 15.63 13.08 -29.07
N GLU A 70 15.97 14.19 -28.40
CA GLU A 70 16.93 15.16 -28.92
C GLU A 70 18.31 14.52 -29.16
N MET A 71 18.78 13.74 -28.17
CA MET A 71 20.10 13.08 -28.27
C MET A 71 20.13 12.01 -29.37
N ALA A 72 19.04 11.25 -29.53
CA ALA A 72 18.91 10.26 -30.60
C ALA A 72 18.93 10.91 -32.00
N SER A 73 18.26 12.03 -32.17
CA SER A 73 18.20 12.73 -33.44
C SER A 73 19.61 13.21 -33.88
N HIS A 74 20.40 13.74 -32.96
CA HIS A 74 21.79 14.16 -33.21
C HIS A 74 22.73 12.98 -33.55
N ILE A 75 22.60 11.86 -32.83
CA ILE A 75 23.43 10.67 -33.04
C ILE A 75 23.11 10.00 -34.40
N ILE A 76 21.82 9.94 -34.75
CA ILE A 76 21.37 9.39 -36.04
C ILE A 76 21.86 10.24 -37.21
N GLN A 77 21.83 11.56 -37.06
CA GLN A 77 22.34 12.48 -38.09
C GLN A 77 23.85 12.28 -38.36
N ASN A 78 24.62 12.01 -37.33
CA ASN A 78 26.08 11.87 -37.40
C ASN A 78 26.55 10.44 -37.69
N GLU A 79 25.65 9.49 -37.97
CA GLU A 79 25.96 8.08 -38.34
C GLU A 79 26.84 7.35 -37.28
N ASN A 80 26.76 7.77 -36.04
CA ASN A 80 27.61 7.23 -34.97
C ASN A 80 26.98 5.96 -34.33
N PHE A 81 27.47 4.79 -34.79
CA PHE A 81 26.98 3.48 -34.30
C PHE A 81 27.21 3.25 -32.79
N PHE A 82 28.36 3.66 -32.27
CA PHE A 82 28.63 3.57 -30.82
C PHE A 82 27.73 4.47 -30.00
N GLY A 83 27.36 5.63 -30.53
CA GLY A 83 26.38 6.51 -29.93
C GLY A 83 25.00 5.86 -29.81
N LEU A 84 24.58 5.11 -30.83
CA LEU A 84 23.30 4.37 -30.78
C LEU A 84 23.30 3.27 -29.72
N ILE A 85 24.39 2.53 -29.56
CA ILE A 85 24.51 1.51 -28.51
C ILE A 85 24.48 2.16 -27.12
N SER A 86 25.22 3.23 -26.92
CA SER A 86 25.27 3.97 -25.65
C SER A 86 23.87 4.51 -25.29
N LEU A 87 23.13 5.03 -26.27
CA LEU A 87 21.81 5.51 -26.14
C LEU A 87 20.82 4.38 -25.74
N ALA A 88 20.91 3.22 -26.40
CA ALA A 88 20.10 2.06 -26.09
C ALA A 88 20.32 1.58 -24.63
N ILE A 89 21.56 1.55 -24.15
CA ILE A 89 21.91 1.21 -22.77
C ILE A 89 21.33 2.26 -21.80
N PHE A 90 21.48 3.54 -22.14
CA PHE A 90 20.97 4.65 -21.34
C PHE A 90 19.45 4.58 -21.13
N PHE A 91 18.72 4.06 -22.11
CA PHE A 91 17.27 3.83 -21.98
C PHE A 91 16.87 2.53 -21.29
N ALA A 92 17.60 1.45 -21.59
CA ALA A 92 17.29 0.14 -21.08
C ALA A 92 17.34 0.11 -19.53
N ILE A 93 18.35 0.75 -18.93
CA ILE A 93 18.54 0.74 -17.47
C ILE A 93 17.39 1.46 -16.73
N PRO A 94 17.04 2.73 -17.03
CA PRO A 94 15.91 3.40 -16.36
C PRO A 94 14.59 2.70 -16.59
N THR A 95 14.36 2.17 -17.79
CA THR A 95 13.13 1.42 -18.10
C THR A 95 13.03 0.16 -17.25
N LEU A 96 14.10 -0.62 -17.13
CA LEU A 96 14.13 -1.81 -16.28
C LEU A 96 13.91 -1.46 -14.82
N VAL A 97 14.59 -0.44 -14.30
CA VAL A 97 14.42 0.05 -12.94
C VAL A 97 12.97 0.47 -12.70
N THR A 98 12.36 1.21 -13.62
CA THR A 98 10.97 1.64 -13.55
C THR A 98 10.01 0.44 -13.48
N ILE A 99 10.19 -0.56 -14.34
CA ILE A 99 9.38 -1.79 -14.33
C ILE A 99 9.51 -2.51 -12.99
N VAL A 100 10.72 -2.70 -12.48
CA VAL A 100 10.98 -3.38 -11.20
C VAL A 100 10.32 -2.63 -10.03
N VAL A 101 10.51 -1.31 -9.99
CA VAL A 101 9.93 -0.46 -8.95
C VAL A 101 8.41 -0.49 -9.00
N THR A 102 7.80 -0.39 -10.18
CA THR A 102 6.35 -0.50 -10.37
C THR A 102 5.83 -1.84 -9.88
N PHE A 103 6.52 -2.94 -10.23
CA PHE A 103 6.16 -4.27 -9.78
C PHE A 103 6.18 -4.39 -8.24
N ILE A 104 7.23 -3.86 -7.59
CA ILE A 104 7.34 -3.85 -6.14
C ILE A 104 6.20 -3.03 -5.51
N ILE A 105 5.92 -1.83 -6.03
CA ILE A 105 4.89 -0.95 -5.50
C ILE A 105 3.50 -1.54 -5.71
N THR A 106 3.22 -2.09 -6.88
CA THR A 106 1.97 -2.80 -7.14
C THR A 106 1.79 -3.96 -6.15
N GLY A 107 2.85 -4.73 -5.88
CA GLY A 107 2.84 -5.77 -4.86
C GLY A 107 2.51 -5.23 -3.46
N LEU A 108 3.03 -4.06 -3.10
CA LEU A 108 2.73 -3.41 -1.80
C LEU A 108 1.28 -2.97 -1.67
N THR A 109 0.66 -2.49 -2.75
CA THR A 109 -0.75 -2.07 -2.75
C THR A 109 -1.74 -3.20 -2.82
N LEU A 110 -1.32 -4.35 -3.32
CA LEU A 110 -2.15 -5.56 -3.27
C LEU A 110 -2.31 -6.10 -1.85
N ARG A 111 -1.44 -5.69 -0.91
CA ARG A 111 -1.55 -6.04 0.50
C ARG A 111 -2.74 -5.33 1.13
N TYR A 112 -3.63 -6.09 1.73
CA TYR A 112 -4.73 -5.56 2.55
C TYR A 112 -5.12 -6.53 3.65
N VAL A 113 -5.81 -6.00 4.65
CA VAL A 113 -6.56 -6.77 5.64
C VAL A 113 -8.00 -6.32 5.57
N GLU A 114 -8.90 -7.28 5.54
CA GLU A 114 -10.34 -7.08 5.52
C GLU A 114 -10.96 -7.83 6.69
N VAL A 115 -11.86 -7.19 7.40
CA VAL A 115 -12.63 -7.84 8.46
C VAL A 115 -13.86 -8.46 7.84
N ASN A 116 -14.14 -9.71 8.17
CA ASN A 116 -15.36 -10.41 7.79
C ASN A 116 -16.12 -10.88 9.05
N SER A 117 -17.25 -11.54 8.87
CA SER A 117 -18.11 -11.99 9.99
C SER A 117 -17.44 -13.02 10.90
N THR A 118 -16.42 -13.74 10.45
CA THR A 118 -15.78 -14.84 11.18
C THR A 118 -14.32 -14.57 11.55
N GLY A 119 -13.73 -13.47 11.05
CA GLY A 119 -12.34 -13.17 11.32
C GLY A 119 -11.73 -12.15 10.35
N PHE A 120 -10.51 -12.41 9.94
CA PHE A 120 -9.71 -11.53 9.09
C PHE A 120 -9.30 -12.23 7.81
N THR A 121 -9.45 -11.54 6.68
CA THR A 121 -8.87 -11.94 5.41
C THR A 121 -7.63 -11.08 5.15
N PHE A 122 -6.47 -11.70 5.16
CA PHE A 122 -5.20 -11.06 4.87
C PHE A 122 -4.71 -11.43 3.46
N ARG A 123 -4.37 -10.44 2.65
CA ARG A 123 -3.70 -10.61 1.37
C ARG A 123 -2.28 -10.06 1.44
N ASN A 124 -1.30 -10.91 1.13
CA ASN A 124 0.09 -10.53 1.14
C ASN A 124 0.51 -9.76 -0.14
N LYS A 125 1.76 -9.30 -0.19
CA LYS A 125 2.35 -8.56 -1.33
C LYS A 125 2.34 -9.37 -2.64
N LEU A 126 2.37 -10.70 -2.57
CA LEU A 126 2.35 -11.61 -3.71
C LEU A 126 0.93 -11.97 -4.16
N GLY A 127 -0.09 -11.34 -3.59
CA GLY A 127 -1.49 -11.59 -3.91
C GLY A 127 -2.08 -12.85 -3.27
N ARG A 128 -1.33 -13.62 -2.48
CA ARG A 128 -1.84 -14.79 -1.75
C ARG A 128 -2.74 -14.36 -0.61
N THR A 129 -3.92 -14.93 -0.54
CA THR A 129 -4.92 -14.67 0.49
C THR A 129 -4.86 -15.75 1.58
N ARG A 130 -4.97 -15.33 2.84
CA ARG A 130 -5.11 -16.20 4.01
C ARG A 130 -6.26 -15.70 4.85
N ASN A 131 -7.07 -16.61 5.35
CA ASN A 131 -8.16 -16.32 6.27
C ASN A 131 -7.74 -16.76 7.67
N PHE A 132 -7.98 -15.91 8.65
CA PHE A 132 -7.75 -16.16 10.06
C PHE A 132 -9.09 -15.99 10.78
N SER A 133 -9.48 -16.99 11.54
CA SER A 133 -10.63 -16.88 12.46
C SER A 133 -10.30 -15.92 13.61
N PHE A 134 -11.30 -15.31 14.21
CA PHE A 134 -11.11 -14.57 15.46
C PHE A 134 -10.49 -15.43 16.56
N ASN A 135 -10.77 -16.74 16.57
CA ASN A 135 -10.20 -17.69 17.53
C ASN A 135 -8.71 -18.00 17.29
N ASP A 136 -8.19 -17.74 16.07
CA ASP A 136 -6.77 -17.93 15.77
C ASP A 136 -5.91 -16.79 16.35
N VAL A 137 -6.53 -15.67 16.73
CA VAL A 137 -5.85 -14.50 17.24
C VAL A 137 -5.67 -14.63 18.74
N GLY A 138 -4.41 -14.81 19.16
CA GLY A 138 -4.02 -14.89 20.57
C GLY A 138 -3.72 -13.54 21.20
N GLY A 139 -3.46 -12.51 20.41
CA GLY A 139 -3.11 -11.19 20.91
C GLY A 139 -2.66 -10.23 19.84
N TYR A 140 -2.21 -9.04 20.26
CA TYR A 140 -1.55 -8.09 19.35
C TYR A 140 -0.42 -7.34 20.06
N HIS A 141 0.49 -6.78 19.26
CA HIS A 141 1.52 -5.83 19.68
C HIS A 141 1.39 -4.55 18.88
N PHE A 142 1.42 -3.40 19.55
CA PHE A 142 1.43 -2.11 18.90
C PHE A 142 2.84 -1.52 18.95
N ARG A 143 3.36 -1.12 17.79
CA ARG A 143 4.65 -0.46 17.63
C ARG A 143 4.41 0.94 17.06
N PRO A 144 4.60 2.01 17.83
CA PRO A 144 4.46 3.37 17.31
C PRO A 144 5.46 3.62 16.19
N PHE A 145 5.13 4.51 15.25
CA PHE A 145 6.10 4.92 14.24
C PHE A 145 7.30 5.59 14.89
N VAL A 146 8.49 5.27 14.39
CA VAL A 146 9.74 5.87 14.89
C VAL A 146 9.80 7.33 14.48
N LEU A 147 10.25 8.20 15.40
CA LEU A 147 10.45 9.62 15.20
C LEU A 147 11.39 9.88 14.02
N GLY A 148 10.86 10.51 12.96
CA GLY A 148 11.68 11.14 11.94
C GLY A 148 12.09 12.56 12.36
N LYS A 149 12.93 13.23 11.58
CA LYS A 149 13.42 14.61 11.83
C LYS A 149 12.29 15.64 12.07
N TYR A 150 11.08 15.36 11.59
CA TYR A 150 9.88 16.22 11.70
C TYR A 150 8.83 15.70 12.69
N GLY A 151 9.19 14.76 13.58
CA GLY A 151 8.27 14.08 14.47
C GLY A 151 7.60 12.86 13.80
N PRO A 152 7.08 11.89 14.58
CA PRO A 152 6.34 10.78 14.02
C PRO A 152 4.98 11.30 13.53
N PRO A 153 4.52 10.88 12.34
CA PRO A 153 3.12 10.97 12.07
C PRO A 153 2.37 10.19 13.16
N PRO A 154 1.23 10.69 13.66
CA PRO A 154 0.46 9.98 14.66
C PRO A 154 0.04 8.61 14.11
N GLY A 155 0.41 7.53 14.82
CA GLY A 155 0.08 6.17 14.40
C GLY A 155 1.15 5.14 14.74
N GLY A 156 0.99 3.95 14.20
CA GLY A 156 1.87 2.81 14.42
C GLY A 156 1.48 1.57 13.63
N HIS A 157 2.20 0.49 13.90
CA HIS A 157 1.95 -0.84 13.37
C HIS A 157 1.24 -1.68 14.44
N LEU A 158 0.08 -2.21 14.11
CA LEU A 158 -0.65 -3.18 14.92
C LEU A 158 -0.39 -4.58 14.34
N GLN A 159 0.37 -5.39 15.08
CA GLN A 159 0.82 -6.71 14.70
C GLN A 159 0.01 -7.76 15.46
N PHE A 160 -0.78 -8.55 14.77
CA PHE A 160 -1.56 -9.63 15.34
C PHE A 160 -0.74 -10.91 15.43
N VAL A 161 -0.88 -11.62 16.55
CA VAL A 161 -0.19 -12.87 16.83
C VAL A 161 -1.19 -13.97 17.17
N ASP A 162 -0.80 -15.21 16.92
CA ASP A 162 -1.57 -16.37 17.37
C ASP A 162 -1.32 -16.68 18.86
N THR A 163 -1.95 -17.73 19.38
CA THR A 163 -1.81 -18.17 20.78
C THR A 163 -0.39 -18.63 21.12
N THR A 164 0.47 -18.90 20.13
CA THR A 164 1.88 -19.25 20.30
C THR A 164 2.81 -18.05 20.21
N GLY A 165 2.28 -16.85 19.95
CA GLY A 165 3.07 -15.62 19.76
C GLY A 165 3.60 -15.44 18.32
N ARG A 166 3.24 -16.32 17.38
CA ARG A 166 3.65 -16.21 15.98
C ARG A 166 2.84 -15.14 15.27
N GLN A 167 3.51 -14.28 14.52
CA GLN A 167 2.85 -13.24 13.73
C GLN A 167 1.92 -13.82 12.66
N LEU A 168 0.66 -13.39 12.67
CA LEU A 168 -0.34 -13.68 11.67
C LEU A 168 -0.32 -12.65 10.54
N PHE A 169 -0.53 -11.38 10.89
CA PHE A 169 -0.51 -10.25 9.95
C PHE A 169 -0.24 -8.94 10.70
N GLU A 170 -0.06 -7.87 9.94
CA GLU A 170 0.21 -6.52 10.47
C GLU A 170 -0.58 -5.49 9.66
N VAL A 171 -1.15 -4.51 10.36
CA VAL A 171 -1.82 -3.35 9.77
C VAL A 171 -1.19 -2.06 10.28
N GLN A 172 -1.27 -1.00 9.47
CA GLN A 172 -0.86 0.34 9.88
C GLN A 172 -2.07 1.14 10.32
N ILE A 173 -2.02 1.65 11.54
CA ILE A 173 -3.01 2.57 12.07
C ILE A 173 -2.45 3.99 11.97
N ARG A 174 -3.17 4.88 11.30
CA ARG A 174 -2.79 6.28 11.09
C ARG A 174 -3.95 7.19 11.46
N SER A 175 -3.62 8.42 11.86
CA SER A 175 -4.62 9.49 11.98
C SER A 175 -5.14 9.84 10.58
N THR A 176 -6.36 9.44 10.31
CA THR A 176 -7.07 9.67 9.05
C THR A 176 -8.53 10.01 9.33
N SER A 177 -9.19 10.65 8.38
CA SER A 177 -10.63 10.94 8.49
C SER A 177 -11.51 9.68 8.55
N ARG A 178 -10.97 8.53 8.15
CA ARG A 178 -11.66 7.24 8.22
C ARG A 178 -10.84 6.29 9.09
N PRO A 179 -11.37 5.89 10.25
CA PRO A 179 -10.67 4.98 11.14
C PRO A 179 -10.51 3.60 10.49
N ASP A 180 -9.37 2.97 10.78
CA ASP A 180 -9.07 1.61 10.31
C ASP A 180 -9.97 0.60 11.02
N GLN A 181 -10.73 -0.19 10.25
CA GLN A 181 -11.69 -1.15 10.80
C GLN A 181 -11.01 -2.23 11.65
N VAL A 182 -9.82 -2.70 11.24
CA VAL A 182 -9.08 -3.72 12.00
C VAL A 182 -8.65 -3.16 13.36
N GLY A 183 -8.23 -1.88 13.39
CA GLY A 183 -7.92 -1.18 14.63
C GLY A 183 -9.14 -1.01 15.54
N GLN A 184 -10.31 -0.66 14.96
CA GLN A 184 -11.56 -0.57 15.71
C GLN A 184 -11.92 -1.92 16.34
N TYR A 185 -11.80 -3.03 15.60
CA TYR A 185 -12.07 -4.38 16.11
C TYR A 185 -11.09 -4.78 17.21
N ALA A 186 -9.81 -4.46 17.09
CA ALA A 186 -8.83 -4.74 18.14
C ALA A 186 -9.11 -3.94 19.42
N MET A 187 -9.45 -2.65 19.28
CA MET A 187 -9.83 -1.82 20.43
C MET A 187 -11.10 -2.32 21.10
N PHE A 188 -12.13 -2.68 20.34
CA PHE A 188 -13.34 -3.28 20.85
C PHE A 188 -13.05 -4.57 21.63
N TRP A 189 -12.27 -5.48 21.02
CA TRP A 189 -11.88 -6.73 21.66
C TRP A 189 -11.16 -6.50 22.99
N THR A 190 -10.25 -5.54 23.05
CA THR A 190 -9.52 -5.22 24.27
C THR A 190 -10.44 -4.68 25.37
N LEU A 191 -11.40 -3.81 25.00
CA LEU A 191 -12.32 -3.17 25.96
C LEU A 191 -13.46 -4.10 26.40
N GLN A 192 -13.96 -4.97 25.51
CA GLN A 192 -15.13 -5.82 25.76
C GLN A 192 -14.78 -7.28 26.07
N GLY A 193 -13.53 -7.69 25.92
CA GLY A 193 -13.07 -9.08 26.08
C GLY A 193 -13.61 -10.06 25.02
N ARG A 194 -14.35 -9.57 24.02
CA ARG A 194 -14.92 -10.36 22.92
C ARG A 194 -14.82 -9.63 21.60
N TRP A 195 -14.86 -10.35 20.50
CA TRP A 195 -14.96 -9.75 19.17
C TRP A 195 -16.35 -9.18 18.89
N PRO A 196 -16.45 -8.09 18.10
CA PRO A 196 -17.73 -7.55 17.67
C PRO A 196 -18.51 -8.58 16.83
N GLN A 197 -19.81 -8.61 16.98
CA GLN A 197 -20.69 -9.47 16.18
C GLN A 197 -21.22 -8.68 14.98
N CYS A 198 -21.01 -9.23 13.77
CA CYS A 198 -21.54 -8.65 12.55
C CYS A 198 -23.06 -8.60 12.58
N GLY A 199 -23.65 -7.45 12.25
CA GLY A 199 -25.12 -7.24 12.30
C GLY A 199 -25.67 -6.94 13.70
N ASN A 200 -24.84 -6.90 14.75
CA ASN A 200 -25.27 -6.41 16.05
C ASN A 200 -25.20 -4.88 16.08
N HIS A 201 -26.34 -4.23 16.07
CA HIS A 201 -26.46 -2.78 16.02
C HIS A 201 -25.73 -2.06 17.17
N MET A 202 -25.68 -2.63 18.37
CA MET A 202 -24.97 -2.06 19.51
C MET A 202 -23.45 -2.10 19.28
N ASP A 203 -22.95 -3.23 18.79
CA ASP A 203 -21.51 -3.35 18.47
C ASP A 203 -21.12 -2.40 17.34
N GLU A 204 -21.96 -2.25 16.31
CA GLU A 204 -21.72 -1.31 15.21
C GLU A 204 -21.70 0.15 15.66
N GLN A 205 -22.59 0.54 16.59
CA GLN A 205 -22.57 1.88 17.18
C GLN A 205 -21.29 2.13 17.98
N VAL A 206 -20.85 1.16 18.78
CA VAL A 206 -19.59 1.27 19.54
C VAL A 206 -18.40 1.37 18.59
N LEU A 207 -18.33 0.52 17.56
CA LEU A 207 -17.26 0.60 16.55
C LEU A 207 -17.25 1.96 15.84
N ALA A 208 -18.42 2.50 15.49
CA ALA A 208 -18.53 3.79 14.83
C ALA A 208 -18.05 4.97 15.70
N SER A 209 -18.08 4.81 17.02
CA SER A 209 -17.59 5.84 17.97
C SER A 209 -16.05 5.91 18.03
N TYR A 210 -15.33 4.87 17.59
CA TYR A 210 -13.88 4.83 17.65
C TYR A 210 -13.24 5.60 16.48
N THR A 211 -12.73 6.79 16.79
CA THR A 211 -11.99 7.61 15.84
C THR A 211 -10.53 7.15 15.69
N SER A 212 -9.87 7.56 14.63
CA SER A 212 -8.45 7.25 14.40
C SER A 212 -7.56 7.74 15.55
N ASP A 213 -7.81 8.95 16.05
CA ASP A 213 -7.01 9.53 17.14
C ASP A 213 -7.27 8.85 18.47
N ALA A 214 -8.52 8.45 18.75
CA ALA A 214 -8.86 7.66 19.91
C ALA A 214 -8.13 6.30 19.90
N MET A 215 -8.10 5.61 18.76
CA MET A 215 -7.37 4.35 18.62
C MET A 215 -5.87 4.51 18.84
N ILE A 216 -5.24 5.54 18.24
CA ILE A 216 -3.81 5.78 18.43
C ILE A 216 -3.49 6.08 19.90
N SER A 217 -4.31 6.90 20.54
CA SER A 217 -4.15 7.22 21.97
C SER A 217 -4.35 6.00 22.85
N PHE A 218 -5.28 5.11 22.49
CA PHE A 218 -5.55 3.86 23.19
C PHE A 218 -4.39 2.87 23.05
N PHE A 219 -3.86 2.64 21.85
CA PHE A 219 -2.80 1.65 21.65
C PHE A 219 -1.44 2.06 22.19
N LYS A 220 -1.15 3.34 22.38
CA LYS A 220 0.13 3.80 22.94
C LYS A 220 0.46 3.19 24.31
N PRO A 221 -0.44 3.27 25.32
CA PRO A 221 -0.18 2.62 26.64
C PRO A 221 -0.33 1.10 26.57
N TYR A 222 -1.18 0.57 25.66
CA TYR A 222 -1.41 -0.86 25.48
C TYR A 222 -0.52 -1.40 24.36
N SER A 223 0.80 -1.37 24.56
CA SER A 223 1.76 -1.82 23.55
C SER A 223 1.66 -3.33 23.24
N SER A 224 1.03 -4.12 24.12
CA SER A 224 0.72 -5.54 23.90
C SER A 224 -0.58 -5.91 24.60
N TYR A 225 -1.32 -6.83 24.02
CA TYR A 225 -2.54 -7.40 24.59
C TYR A 225 -2.56 -8.91 24.35
N THR A 226 -2.78 -9.66 25.43
CA THR A 226 -3.03 -11.11 25.39
C THR A 226 -4.18 -11.39 26.38
N PRO A 227 -5.29 -11.98 25.93
CA PRO A 227 -6.50 -12.17 26.77
C PRO A 227 -6.25 -12.93 28.07
N SER A 228 -5.29 -13.86 28.06
CA SER A 228 -4.92 -14.66 29.24
C SER A 228 -4.27 -13.88 30.38
N GLN A 229 -3.79 -12.64 30.12
CA GLN A 229 -3.14 -11.80 31.13
C GLN A 229 -4.08 -10.81 31.81
N ASN A 230 -5.26 -10.56 31.25
CA ASN A 230 -6.21 -9.55 31.72
C ASN A 230 -7.49 -10.14 32.32
N SER A 231 -7.43 -11.33 32.90
CA SER A 231 -8.55 -11.91 33.66
C SER A 231 -8.80 -11.26 35.04
N HIS A 232 -8.32 -10.04 35.26
CA HIS A 232 -8.79 -9.22 36.38
C HIS A 232 -9.83 -8.22 35.83
N PRO A 233 -11.12 -8.39 36.18
CA PRO A 233 -12.12 -7.37 35.91
C PRO A 233 -11.78 -6.13 36.75
N ILE A 234 -11.78 -4.98 36.08
CA ILE A 234 -11.82 -3.67 36.75
C ILE A 234 -13.20 -3.43 37.28
#